data_76428074471f406cb057df8a1d2611bf
#
_entry.id   76428074471f406cb057df8a1d2611bf
#
_cell.length_a   1.000
_cell.length_b   1.000
_cell.length_c   1.000
_cell.angle_alpha   90.00
_cell.angle_beta   90.00
_cell.angle_gamma   90.00
#
_symmetry.space_group_name_H-M   'P 1'
#
loop_
_entity.id
_entity.type
_entity.pdbx_description
1 polymer ?
#
loop_
_entity_poly.entity_id
_entity_poly.type
_entity_poly.pdbx_seq_one_letter_code
_entity_poly.pdbx_strand_id
1 'polypeptide(L)'
;LIGIRNVQGMCLSPFDGKIFMTNHGAKGGDWFGKVNYGGNYGWDNLYWGGTKYSGLKGGPKWLPGYDKPIKYYVPSIAISACQIYNGDEFVDWKGDALVVSLKDQSLRKIKFKNNNFISENIIFKDQIGRLRDLKVINNGKIFILTDQGGLWELSKK
;
A
#
# COMPACT_ATOMS: atom_id res chain seq x y z
N LEU A 1 8.91 -14.64 -6.53
CA LEU A 1 8.91 -13.18 -6.52
C LEU A 1 10.28 -12.65 -6.13
N ILE A 2 10.83 -11.74 -6.91
CA ILE A 2 12.13 -11.10 -6.67
C ILE A 2 12.04 -9.58 -6.97
N GLY A 3 13.17 -8.87 -6.80
CA GLY A 3 13.25 -7.45 -7.14
C GLY A 3 12.39 -6.56 -6.23
N ILE A 4 12.22 -6.94 -4.99
CA ILE A 4 11.57 -6.18 -3.92
C ILE A 4 12.64 -5.69 -2.93
N ARG A 5 12.40 -4.53 -2.30
CA ARG A 5 13.35 -3.94 -1.39
C ARG A 5 13.04 -4.24 0.08
N ASN A 6 11.88 -3.81 0.55
CA ASN A 6 11.49 -3.88 1.96
C ASN A 6 9.97 -3.92 2.07
N VAL A 7 9.43 -5.14 2.09
CA VAL A 7 7.98 -5.37 2.25
C VAL A 7 7.56 -5.00 3.66
N GLN A 8 6.44 -4.29 3.79
CA GLN A 8 5.89 -3.83 5.07
C GLN A 8 4.55 -4.46 5.40
N GLY A 9 3.78 -4.81 4.40
CA GLY A 9 2.47 -5.43 4.58
C GLY A 9 2.14 -6.38 3.44
N MET A 10 1.33 -7.38 3.77
CA MET A 10 0.79 -8.34 2.81
C MET A 10 -0.69 -8.54 3.11
N CYS A 11 -1.53 -8.56 2.08
CA CYS A 11 -2.96 -8.78 2.22
C CYS A 11 -3.51 -9.73 1.13
N LEU A 12 -4.48 -10.53 1.52
CA LEU A 12 -5.19 -11.46 0.65
C LEU A 12 -6.49 -10.82 0.19
N SER A 13 -6.80 -10.93 -1.10
CA SER A 13 -8.12 -10.57 -1.61
C SER A 13 -9.13 -11.67 -1.27
N PRO A 14 -10.19 -11.35 -0.53
CA PRO A 14 -11.23 -12.32 -0.19
C PRO A 14 -12.13 -12.70 -1.38
N PHE A 15 -12.01 -11.98 -2.50
CA PHE A 15 -12.85 -12.18 -3.68
C PHE A 15 -12.26 -13.18 -4.69
N ASP A 16 -10.92 -13.24 -4.79
CA ASP A 16 -10.26 -14.05 -5.82
C ASP A 16 -8.94 -14.71 -5.35
N GLY A 17 -8.66 -14.63 -4.05
CA GLY A 17 -7.49 -15.26 -3.43
C GLY A 17 -6.13 -14.67 -3.86
N LYS A 18 -6.12 -13.55 -4.58
CA LYS A 18 -4.87 -12.89 -4.96
C LYS A 18 -4.20 -12.23 -3.77
N ILE A 19 -2.88 -12.32 -3.74
CA ILE A 19 -2.05 -11.69 -2.72
C ILE A 19 -1.57 -10.33 -3.24
N PHE A 20 -1.64 -9.34 -2.36
CA PHE A 20 -1.10 -8.00 -2.58
C PHE A 20 -0.10 -7.66 -1.49
N MET A 21 0.81 -6.72 -1.77
CA MET A 21 1.81 -6.28 -0.80
C MET A 21 2.11 -4.79 -0.94
N THR A 22 2.65 -4.26 0.13
CA THR A 22 3.25 -2.93 0.19
C THR A 22 4.76 -3.04 0.32
N ASN A 23 5.50 -2.12 -0.28
CA ASN A 23 6.95 -2.13 -0.25
C ASN A 23 7.51 -0.72 -0.15
N HIS A 24 8.52 -0.53 0.72
CA HIS A 24 9.26 0.73 0.79
C HIS A 24 10.29 0.85 -0.32
N GLY A 25 10.27 1.98 -1.02
CA GLY A 25 11.39 2.47 -1.80
C GLY A 25 12.54 2.98 -0.92
N ALA A 26 13.54 3.63 -1.52
CA ALA A 26 14.60 4.30 -0.77
C ALA A 26 14.13 5.71 -0.34
N LYS A 27 14.37 6.74 -1.14
CA LYS A 27 13.76 8.07 -0.99
C LYS A 27 12.68 8.26 -2.04
N GLY A 28 11.45 7.84 -1.77
CA GLY A 28 10.38 7.69 -2.75
C GLY A 28 10.38 6.32 -3.42
N GLY A 29 9.34 6.06 -4.20
CA GLY A 29 9.15 4.78 -4.86
C GLY A 29 8.56 3.69 -3.96
N ASP A 30 7.94 4.05 -2.82
CA ASP A 30 7.07 3.14 -2.09
C ASP A 30 5.93 2.70 -3.00
N TRP A 31 5.47 1.46 -2.86
CA TRP A 31 4.41 0.99 -3.74
C TRP A 31 3.49 -0.05 -3.10
N PHE A 32 2.29 -0.14 -3.67
CA PHE A 32 1.30 -1.19 -3.47
C PHE A 32 1.09 -1.94 -4.78
N GLY A 33 1.12 -3.28 -4.73
CA GLY A 33 0.97 -4.11 -5.93
C GLY A 33 0.59 -5.55 -5.64
N LYS A 34 0.18 -6.25 -6.70
CA LYS A 34 -0.14 -7.68 -6.67
C LYS A 34 1.14 -8.51 -6.59
N VAL A 35 1.13 -9.61 -5.88
CA VAL A 35 2.18 -10.64 -5.90
C VAL A 35 1.96 -11.54 -7.12
N ASN A 36 2.87 -11.53 -8.08
CA ASN A 36 2.84 -12.42 -9.24
C ASN A 36 3.83 -13.58 -9.00
N TYR A 37 3.41 -14.82 -9.31
CA TYR A 37 4.31 -15.98 -9.28
C TYR A 37 5.47 -15.76 -10.29
N GLY A 38 6.72 -15.94 -9.81
CA GLY A 38 7.90 -15.65 -10.64
C GLY A 38 8.15 -14.19 -10.95
N GLY A 39 7.32 -13.27 -10.48
CA GLY A 39 7.39 -11.83 -10.77
C GLY A 39 8.68 -11.16 -10.31
N ASN A 40 9.08 -10.09 -11.01
CA ASN A 40 10.26 -9.27 -10.69
C ASN A 40 9.89 -7.78 -10.72
N TYR A 41 9.95 -7.12 -9.56
CA TYR A 41 9.65 -5.68 -9.40
C TYR A 41 10.88 -4.77 -9.54
N GLY A 42 12.02 -5.34 -9.86
CA GLY A 42 13.20 -4.63 -10.39
C GLY A 42 14.14 -3.98 -9.39
N TRP A 43 13.96 -4.14 -8.08
CA TRP A 43 14.94 -3.64 -7.12
C TRP A 43 16.26 -4.44 -7.25
N ASP A 44 17.47 -3.78 -7.34
CA ASP A 44 17.70 -2.33 -7.24
C ASP A 44 18.00 -1.66 -8.61
N ASN A 45 17.50 -2.24 -9.71
CA ASN A 45 17.56 -1.63 -11.04
C ASN A 45 16.48 -0.55 -11.24
N LEU A 46 15.30 -0.71 -10.62
CA LEU A 46 14.19 0.23 -10.69
C LEU A 46 13.95 0.91 -9.34
N TYR A 47 13.66 2.21 -9.38
CA TYR A 47 13.40 3.03 -8.19
C TYR A 47 12.01 3.65 -8.16
N TRP A 48 11.14 3.34 -9.13
CA TRP A 48 9.76 3.83 -9.23
C TRP A 48 9.65 5.35 -9.05
N GLY A 49 10.67 6.09 -9.55
CA GLY A 49 10.76 7.54 -9.44
C GLY A 49 11.43 8.06 -8.17
N GLY A 50 11.81 7.19 -7.25
CA GLY A 50 12.59 7.53 -6.07
C GLY A 50 14.07 7.76 -6.37
N THR A 51 14.82 8.17 -5.32
CA THR A 51 16.26 8.39 -5.37
C THR A 51 16.98 7.50 -4.36
N LYS A 52 18.31 7.40 -4.47
CA LYS A 52 19.16 6.76 -3.46
C LYS A 52 19.17 7.58 -2.17
N TYR A 53 19.53 6.97 -1.05
CA TYR A 53 19.69 7.70 0.23
C TYR A 53 20.76 8.79 0.17
N SER A 54 21.79 8.61 -0.65
CA SER A 54 22.79 9.63 -0.95
C SER A 54 22.23 10.89 -1.65
N GLY A 55 20.98 10.85 -2.10
CA GLY A 55 20.37 11.91 -2.90
C GLY A 55 20.64 11.79 -4.42
N LEU A 56 21.52 10.90 -4.82
CA LEU A 56 21.76 10.63 -6.24
C LEU A 56 20.52 10.01 -6.89
N LYS A 57 20.37 10.25 -8.19
CA LYS A 57 19.31 9.66 -9.00
C LYS A 57 19.36 8.13 -8.84
N GLY A 58 18.23 7.52 -8.58
CA GLY A 58 18.06 6.07 -8.60
C GLY A 58 18.07 5.54 -10.04
N GLY A 59 17.67 4.29 -10.20
CA GLY A 59 17.41 3.70 -11.51
C GLY A 59 16.21 4.34 -12.21
N PRO A 60 15.87 3.88 -13.41
CA PRO A 60 14.68 4.32 -14.13
C PRO A 60 13.41 4.03 -13.33
N LYS A 61 12.33 4.73 -13.71
CA LYS A 61 11.01 4.54 -13.09
C LYS A 61 10.44 3.16 -13.40
N TRP A 62 10.61 2.70 -14.62
CA TRP A 62 10.20 1.39 -15.09
C TRP A 62 10.95 1.01 -16.37
N LEU A 63 11.08 -0.29 -16.63
CA LEU A 63 11.63 -0.89 -17.86
C LEU A 63 10.80 -2.09 -18.27
N PRO A 64 10.72 -2.41 -19.57
CA PRO A 64 10.14 -3.65 -20.08
C PRO A 64 10.78 -4.88 -19.41
N GLY A 65 9.97 -5.92 -19.18
CA GLY A 65 10.40 -7.15 -18.52
C GLY A 65 10.27 -7.16 -16.99
N TYR A 66 9.91 -6.02 -16.38
CA TYR A 66 9.61 -5.94 -14.96
C TYR A 66 8.12 -5.80 -14.70
N ASP A 67 7.65 -6.38 -13.59
CA ASP A 67 6.28 -6.20 -13.11
C ASP A 67 6.03 -4.76 -12.66
N LYS A 68 4.79 -4.30 -12.85
CA LYS A 68 4.37 -2.97 -12.38
C LYS A 68 3.55 -3.09 -11.10
N PRO A 69 3.82 -2.26 -10.09
CA PRO A 69 2.88 -2.07 -8.99
C PRO A 69 1.60 -1.38 -9.48
N ILE A 70 0.52 -1.53 -8.71
CA ILE A 70 -0.75 -0.84 -8.96
C ILE A 70 -0.58 0.66 -8.71
N LYS A 71 0.09 1.01 -7.61
CA LYS A 71 0.33 2.40 -7.20
C LYS A 71 1.72 2.53 -6.60
N TYR A 72 2.41 3.63 -6.92
CA TYR A 72 3.66 3.99 -6.25
C TYR A 72 3.63 5.46 -5.84
N TYR A 73 4.50 5.83 -4.89
CA TYR A 73 4.50 7.13 -4.22
C TYR A 73 5.86 7.82 -4.30
N VAL A 74 5.85 9.05 -4.77
CA VAL A 74 7.01 9.96 -4.76
C VAL A 74 6.48 11.34 -4.37
N PRO A 75 6.90 11.87 -3.22
CA PRO A 75 7.84 11.32 -2.25
C PRO A 75 7.31 10.07 -1.52
N SER A 76 8.19 9.37 -0.80
CA SER A 76 7.84 8.24 0.06
C SER A 76 6.85 8.67 1.14
N ILE A 77 5.79 7.86 1.32
CA ILE A 77 4.82 7.99 2.40
C ILE A 77 5.14 7.07 3.59
N ALA A 78 6.18 6.24 3.46
CA ALA A 78 6.47 5.11 4.33
C ALA A 78 5.23 4.21 4.47
N ILE A 79 4.81 3.66 3.33
CA ILE A 79 3.66 2.76 3.23
C ILE A 79 3.84 1.57 4.18
N SER A 80 2.81 1.20 4.97
CA SER A 80 2.89 0.09 5.91
C SER A 80 1.95 -1.06 5.51
N ALA A 81 0.86 -1.28 6.18
CA ALA A 81 -0.04 -2.40 5.91
C ALA A 81 -1.02 -2.12 4.78
N CYS A 82 -1.61 -3.21 4.25
CA CYS A 82 -2.74 -3.17 3.33
C CYS A 82 -3.82 -4.18 3.73
N GLN A 83 -5.05 -3.91 3.27
CA GLN A 83 -6.16 -4.87 3.28
C GLN A 83 -7.09 -4.59 2.10
N ILE A 84 -7.61 -5.65 1.45
CA ILE A 84 -8.71 -5.51 0.50
C ILE A 84 -10.01 -5.47 1.30
N TYR A 85 -10.77 -4.40 1.15
CA TYR A 85 -11.99 -4.20 1.91
C TYR A 85 -13.11 -5.12 1.43
N ASN A 86 -13.75 -5.85 2.36
CA ASN A 86 -14.88 -6.75 2.09
C ASN A 86 -16.02 -6.61 3.11
N GLY A 87 -15.94 -5.59 3.96
CA GLY A 87 -16.95 -5.35 4.99
C GLY A 87 -18.26 -4.76 4.45
N ASP A 88 -19.28 -4.75 5.29
CA ASP A 88 -20.62 -4.24 4.94
C ASP A 88 -20.84 -2.79 5.42
N GLU A 89 -19.99 -2.27 6.29
CA GLU A 89 -20.18 -0.92 6.84
C GLU A 89 -19.91 0.18 5.80
N PHE A 90 -18.88 0.01 4.97
CA PHE A 90 -18.56 0.92 3.87
C PHE A 90 -18.77 0.20 2.53
N VAL A 91 -20.02 -0.07 2.18
CA VAL A 91 -20.39 -0.91 1.01
C VAL A 91 -19.71 -0.46 -0.28
N ASP A 92 -19.58 0.85 -0.51
CA ASP A 92 -18.93 1.42 -1.70
C ASP A 92 -17.42 1.20 -1.76
N TRP A 93 -16.83 0.63 -0.69
CA TRP A 93 -15.39 0.35 -0.63
C TRP A 93 -15.06 -1.11 -0.97
N LYS A 94 -16.08 -1.96 -1.15
CA LYS A 94 -15.86 -3.37 -1.45
C LYS A 94 -14.98 -3.58 -2.68
N GLY A 95 -13.90 -4.33 -2.49
CA GLY A 95 -12.90 -4.59 -3.53
C GLY A 95 -11.80 -3.55 -3.64
N ASP A 96 -11.94 -2.38 -3.02
CA ASP A 96 -10.86 -1.40 -2.97
C ASP A 96 -9.78 -1.83 -1.95
N ALA A 97 -8.54 -1.42 -2.17
CA ALA A 97 -7.47 -1.62 -1.20
C ALA A 97 -7.43 -0.47 -0.20
N LEU A 98 -7.39 -0.80 1.07
CA LEU A 98 -7.03 0.10 2.15
C LEU A 98 -5.53 0.00 2.39
N VAL A 99 -4.86 1.13 2.45
CA VAL A 99 -3.41 1.22 2.66
C VAL A 99 -3.13 2.28 3.72
N VAL A 100 -2.28 1.95 4.68
CA VAL A 100 -1.86 2.87 5.73
C VAL A 100 -0.40 3.25 5.59
N SER A 101 0.00 4.35 6.23
CA SER A 101 1.36 4.88 6.12
C SER A 101 1.89 5.46 7.43
N LEU A 102 3.20 5.32 7.62
CA LEU A 102 3.91 5.78 8.81
C LEU A 102 4.30 7.25 8.72
N LYS A 103 4.92 7.66 7.61
CA LYS A 103 5.43 9.02 7.45
C LYS A 103 4.31 10.00 7.10
N ASP A 104 3.43 9.61 6.19
CA ASP A 104 2.31 10.43 5.75
C ASP A 104 1.12 10.36 6.71
N GLN A 105 1.17 9.47 7.71
CA GLN A 105 0.16 9.29 8.76
C GLN A 105 -1.27 9.24 8.21
N SER A 106 -1.46 8.49 7.11
CA SER A 106 -2.72 8.48 6.37
C SER A 106 -3.30 7.08 6.20
N LEU A 107 -4.64 7.01 6.22
CA LEU A 107 -5.41 5.92 5.64
C LEU A 107 -5.84 6.32 4.24
N ARG A 108 -5.51 5.48 3.26
CA ARG A 108 -5.82 5.68 1.85
C ARG A 108 -6.68 4.54 1.32
N LYS A 109 -7.65 4.88 0.51
CA LYS A 109 -8.47 3.94 -0.26
C LYS A 109 -8.05 4.00 -1.71
N ILE A 110 -7.58 2.87 -2.26
CA ILE A 110 -7.12 2.73 -3.64
C ILE A 110 -8.15 1.90 -4.41
N LYS A 111 -8.77 2.51 -5.40
CA LYS A 111 -9.61 1.82 -6.37
C LYS A 111 -8.76 1.33 -7.53
N PHE A 112 -8.88 0.05 -7.87
CA PHE A 112 -8.14 -0.57 -8.97
C PHE A 112 -8.99 -1.65 -9.66
N LYS A 113 -8.64 -1.99 -10.89
CA LYS A 113 -9.28 -3.06 -11.67
C LYS A 113 -8.24 -3.73 -12.57
N ASN A 114 -8.23 -5.06 -12.58
CA ASN A 114 -7.27 -5.84 -13.38
C ASN A 114 -5.81 -5.39 -13.16
N ASN A 115 -5.44 -5.13 -11.90
CA ASN A 115 -4.13 -4.60 -11.45
C ASN A 115 -3.79 -3.18 -11.97
N ASN A 116 -4.73 -2.48 -12.58
CA ASN A 116 -4.55 -1.10 -13.00
C ASN A 116 -5.15 -0.14 -11.98
N PHE A 117 -4.38 0.87 -11.60
CA PHE A 117 -4.83 1.96 -10.75
C PHE A 117 -5.97 2.74 -11.43
N ILE A 118 -7.02 3.08 -10.68
CA ILE A 118 -8.14 3.92 -11.15
C ILE A 118 -8.12 5.24 -10.40
N SER A 119 -8.23 5.21 -9.07
CA SER A 119 -8.29 6.41 -8.23
C SER A 119 -7.80 6.14 -6.82
N GLU A 120 -7.50 7.19 -6.08
CA GLU A 120 -7.13 7.16 -4.68
C GLU A 120 -7.87 8.26 -3.91
N ASN A 121 -8.35 7.92 -2.73
CA ASN A 121 -8.91 8.87 -1.78
C ASN A 121 -8.13 8.76 -0.47
N ILE A 122 -7.72 9.89 0.10
CA ILE A 122 -7.24 9.96 1.47
C ILE A 122 -8.46 10.05 2.38
N ILE A 123 -8.67 9.03 3.21
CA ILE A 123 -9.81 8.96 4.14
C ILE A 123 -9.57 9.90 5.31
N PHE A 124 -8.37 9.83 5.89
CA PHE A 124 -7.86 10.82 6.84
C PHE A 124 -6.33 10.88 6.79
N LYS A 125 -5.77 11.94 7.35
CA LYS A 125 -4.33 12.19 7.42
C LYS A 125 -4.00 13.04 8.65
N ASP A 126 -2.82 12.78 9.27
CA ASP A 126 -2.24 13.55 10.40
C ASP A 126 -3.18 13.66 11.63
N GLN A 127 -4.07 12.67 11.88
CA GLN A 127 -5.05 12.71 12.97
C GLN A 127 -4.69 11.84 14.17
N ILE A 128 -4.12 10.64 13.93
CA ILE A 128 -3.90 9.63 14.97
C ILE A 128 -2.45 9.13 15.02
N GLY A 129 -1.54 9.81 14.36
CA GLY A 129 -0.10 9.49 14.34
C GLY A 129 0.28 8.50 13.23
N ARG A 130 1.40 7.81 13.44
CA ARG A 130 2.00 6.89 12.45
C ARG A 130 1.24 5.58 12.40
N LEU A 131 0.60 5.27 11.27
CA LEU A 131 -0.25 4.10 11.11
C LEU A 131 0.60 2.88 10.74
N ARG A 132 0.63 1.87 11.62
CA ARG A 132 1.45 0.66 11.47
C ARG A 132 0.73 -0.46 10.76
N ASP A 133 -0.50 -0.76 11.20
CA ASP A 133 -1.28 -1.90 10.71
C ASP A 133 -2.77 -1.58 10.68
N LEU A 134 -3.53 -2.34 9.91
CA LEU A 134 -4.99 -2.24 9.88
C LEU A 134 -5.64 -3.61 9.70
N LYS A 135 -6.84 -3.74 10.26
CA LYS A 135 -7.66 -4.94 10.12
C LYS A 135 -9.12 -4.57 9.91
N VAL A 136 -9.71 -5.11 8.84
CA VAL A 136 -11.17 -5.12 8.65
C VAL A 136 -11.73 -6.35 9.35
N ILE A 137 -12.73 -6.14 10.22
CA ILE A 137 -13.41 -7.23 10.92
C ILE A 137 -14.75 -7.55 10.26
N ASN A 138 -15.41 -8.64 10.69
CA ASN A 138 -16.59 -9.23 10.01
C ASN A 138 -17.78 -8.27 9.81
N ASN A 139 -17.97 -7.31 10.69
CA ASN A 139 -19.03 -6.29 10.56
C ASN A 139 -18.63 -5.09 9.66
N GLY A 140 -17.40 -5.09 9.13
CA GLY A 140 -16.90 -4.05 8.23
C GLY A 140 -16.21 -2.88 8.91
N LYS A 141 -16.15 -2.83 10.24
CA LYS A 141 -15.35 -1.86 10.98
C LYS A 141 -13.86 -2.05 10.71
N ILE A 142 -13.10 -0.97 10.78
CA ILE A 142 -11.67 -0.98 10.51
C ILE A 142 -10.92 -0.64 11.79
N PHE A 143 -10.08 -1.55 12.26
CA PHE A 143 -9.15 -1.29 13.37
C PHE A 143 -7.78 -0.91 12.83
N ILE A 144 -7.17 0.09 13.45
CA ILE A 144 -5.88 0.64 13.04
C ILE A 144 -4.95 0.70 14.25
N LEU A 145 -3.76 0.11 14.09
CA LEU A 145 -2.67 0.21 15.08
C LEU A 145 -1.74 1.36 14.71
N THR A 146 -1.31 2.12 15.71
CA THR A 146 -0.30 3.17 15.55
C THR A 146 1.00 2.83 16.28
N ASP A 147 2.13 3.39 15.82
CA ASP A 147 3.45 3.21 16.44
C ASP A 147 3.50 3.72 17.88
N GLN A 148 2.63 4.66 18.22
CA GLN A 148 2.50 5.22 19.58
C GLN A 148 1.70 4.32 20.55
N GLY A 149 1.34 3.11 20.11
CA GLY A 149 0.60 2.14 20.93
C GLY A 149 -0.91 2.35 20.96
N GLY A 150 -1.47 3.17 20.07
CA GLY A 150 -2.92 3.38 19.94
C GLY A 150 -3.59 2.28 19.10
N LEU A 151 -4.78 1.84 19.55
CA LEU A 151 -5.73 1.05 18.76
C LEU A 151 -6.97 1.90 18.48
N TRP A 152 -7.25 2.15 17.23
CA TRP A 152 -8.32 3.04 16.79
C TRP A 152 -9.36 2.26 15.99
N GLU A 153 -10.63 2.62 16.16
CA GLU A 153 -11.74 2.10 15.38
C GLU A 153 -12.26 3.17 14.41
N LEU A 154 -12.36 2.81 13.14
CA LEU A 154 -13.09 3.59 12.14
C LEU A 154 -14.41 2.88 11.82
N SER A 155 -15.52 3.57 12.08
CA SER A 155 -16.89 3.11 11.85
C SER A 155 -17.76 4.25 11.30
N LYS A 156 -18.90 3.93 10.68
CA LYS A 156 -19.92 4.94 10.37
C LYS A 156 -20.54 5.46 11.67
N LYS A 157 -20.89 6.72 11.66
CA LYS A 157 -21.77 7.30 12.70
C LYS A 157 -23.24 6.98 12.40
#